data_da54ea1f4a4acc2b7c2df146541339be
#
_entry.id   da54ea1f4a4acc2b7c2df146541339be
#
_cell.length_a   1.000
_cell.length_b   1.000
_cell.length_c   1.000
_cell.angle_alpha   90.00
_cell.angle_beta   90.00
_cell.angle_gamma   90.00
#
_symmetry.space_group_name_H-M   'P 1'
#
loop_
_entity.id
_entity.type
_entity.pdbx_description
1 polymer ?
#
loop_
_entity_poly.entity_id
_entity_poly.type
_entity_poly.pdbx_seq_one_letter_code
_entity_poly.pdbx_strand_id
1 'polypeptide(L)'
;MPYRIILLFFLLMNFVSIGQIEDLSFGTNDTFDIMTWNIEQFPKNGQTTVNYVAEIIQNLEMDIIAIQEVDNINYFEQMVDGLNMYEGYLESEWFAGLAYIYNPEVIQINDLYEIYTTSEYWSAFPRSPMVMDFNYNDHRIIVINNHYKCCGDGILNMSDSGDEETRRYQANLLLKTYIDQNFSSENVILLGDLNDDIAETSQNNVFQMFIEDSQNYLFADIEIATGTSTNWSFPNWPSHLDHLLITNELFS
;
A
#
# COMPACT_ATOMS: atom_id res chain seq x y z
N MET A 1 -17.17 39.84 -61.21
CA MET A 1 -16.55 39.77 -59.84
C MET A 1 -16.38 38.31 -59.46
N PRO A 2 -15.17 37.79 -59.30
CA PRO A 2 -15.00 36.43 -58.94
C PRO A 2 -15.01 36.31 -57.37
N TYR A 3 -15.85 35.44 -56.82
CA TYR A 3 -15.90 35.11 -55.42
C TYR A 3 -14.70 34.21 -55.07
N ARG A 4 -13.84 34.68 -54.15
CA ARG A 4 -12.79 33.86 -53.53
C ARG A 4 -13.41 33.09 -52.37
N ILE A 5 -13.48 31.77 -52.50
CA ILE A 5 -13.79 30.85 -51.38
C ILE A 5 -12.51 30.67 -50.57
N ILE A 6 -12.50 31.18 -49.33
CA ILE A 6 -11.44 30.89 -48.34
C ILE A 6 -11.84 29.62 -47.64
N LEU A 7 -11.13 28.51 -47.92
CA LEU A 7 -11.26 27.25 -47.20
C LEU A 7 -10.43 27.35 -45.91
N LEU A 8 -11.09 27.53 -44.78
CA LEU A 8 -10.44 27.50 -43.47
C LEU A 8 -10.27 26.01 -43.03
N PHE A 9 -9.05 25.50 -43.14
CA PHE A 9 -8.70 24.20 -42.59
C PHE A 9 -8.56 24.36 -41.08
N PHE A 10 -9.56 23.91 -40.31
CA PHE A 10 -9.41 23.65 -38.87
C PHE A 10 -8.61 22.36 -38.68
N LEU A 11 -7.32 22.51 -38.38
CA LEU A 11 -6.51 21.41 -37.90
C LEU A 11 -6.99 21.12 -36.44
N LEU A 12 -7.85 20.11 -36.27
CA LEU A 12 -8.14 19.55 -34.96
C LEU A 12 -6.87 18.84 -34.48
N MET A 13 -6.00 19.55 -33.78
CA MET A 13 -4.97 18.93 -32.96
C MET A 13 -5.68 18.27 -31.79
N ASN A 14 -5.80 16.94 -31.83
CA ASN A 14 -6.08 16.16 -30.66
C ASN A 14 -4.88 16.30 -29.72
N PHE A 15 -4.97 17.18 -28.74
CA PHE A 15 -4.06 17.17 -27.59
C PHE A 15 -4.41 15.93 -26.78
N VAL A 16 -3.64 14.86 -26.96
CA VAL A 16 -3.56 13.79 -25.96
C VAL A 16 -2.85 14.45 -24.78
N SER A 17 -3.59 14.79 -23.74
CA SER A 17 -2.98 15.18 -22.46
C SER A 17 -2.37 13.89 -21.89
N ILE A 18 -1.07 13.73 -22.06
CA ILE A 18 -0.30 12.74 -21.31
C ILE A 18 -0.08 13.43 -19.97
N GLY A 19 -0.70 12.92 -18.88
CA GLY A 19 -0.38 13.37 -17.53
C GLY A 19 1.12 13.23 -17.33
N GLN A 20 1.77 14.28 -16.87
CA GLN A 20 3.20 14.26 -16.54
C GLN A 20 3.33 13.94 -15.06
N ILE A 21 4.41 13.27 -14.65
CA ILE A 21 4.66 12.92 -13.23
C ILE A 21 4.74 14.19 -12.39
N GLU A 22 5.27 15.28 -12.96
CA GLU A 22 5.38 16.59 -12.31
C GLU A 22 4.01 17.23 -11.97
N ASP A 23 2.92 16.73 -12.54
CA ASP A 23 1.56 17.17 -12.21
C ASP A 23 0.95 16.39 -11.01
N LEU A 24 1.65 15.36 -10.50
CA LEU A 24 1.21 14.62 -9.32
C LEU A 24 1.38 15.50 -8.08
N SER A 25 0.36 15.53 -7.25
CA SER A 25 0.37 16.18 -5.94
C SER A 25 -0.70 15.54 -5.08
N PHE A 26 -0.38 15.21 -3.84
CA PHE A 26 -1.35 14.64 -2.89
C PHE A 26 -1.13 15.18 -1.47
N GLY A 27 0.07 15.00 -0.92
CA GLY A 27 0.40 15.37 0.45
C GLY A 27 0.22 16.87 0.73
N THR A 28 -0.05 17.20 1.98
CA THR A 28 -0.20 18.57 2.46
C THR A 28 0.54 18.77 3.79
N ASN A 29 0.89 20.02 4.13
CA ASN A 29 1.53 20.32 5.42
C ASN A 29 0.55 20.29 6.62
N ASP A 30 -0.74 20.13 6.38
CA ASP A 30 -1.79 20.24 7.39
C ASP A 30 -2.39 18.88 7.78
N THR A 31 -2.05 17.82 7.05
CA THR A 31 -2.55 16.45 7.23
C THR A 31 -1.42 15.46 7.45
N PHE A 32 -1.73 14.30 8.03
CA PHE A 32 -0.86 13.13 8.01
C PHE A 32 -1.20 12.31 6.77
N ASP A 33 -0.23 12.21 5.86
CA ASP A 33 -0.43 11.61 4.54
C ASP A 33 0.35 10.30 4.42
N ILE A 34 -0.37 9.19 4.28
CA ILE A 34 0.20 7.85 4.19
C ILE A 34 -0.24 7.14 2.91
N MET A 35 0.67 6.38 2.31
CA MET A 35 0.43 5.59 1.11
C MET A 35 0.95 4.17 1.26
N THR A 36 0.27 3.20 0.66
CA THR A 36 0.81 1.86 0.36
C THR A 36 1.06 1.74 -1.14
N TRP A 37 2.16 1.08 -1.52
CA TRP A 37 2.51 0.91 -2.92
C TRP A 37 3.33 -0.36 -3.17
N ASN A 38 2.73 -1.33 -3.87
CA ASN A 38 3.49 -2.42 -4.46
C ASN A 38 4.20 -1.92 -5.72
N ILE A 39 5.54 -1.88 -5.73
CA ILE A 39 6.37 -1.36 -6.82
C ILE A 39 6.90 -2.45 -7.76
N GLU A 40 6.26 -3.60 -7.75
CA GLU A 40 6.42 -4.75 -8.66
C GLU A 40 7.88 -5.13 -8.96
N GLN A 41 8.45 -6.01 -8.11
CA GLN A 41 9.80 -6.58 -8.29
C GLN A 41 10.90 -5.51 -8.46
N PHE A 42 10.88 -4.50 -7.61
CA PHE A 42 11.77 -3.34 -7.72
C PHE A 42 13.26 -3.71 -7.65
N PRO A 43 14.08 -3.28 -8.64
CA PRO A 43 13.74 -2.39 -9.77
C PRO A 43 13.53 -3.19 -11.06
N LYS A 44 12.29 -3.49 -11.42
CA LYS A 44 11.91 -4.34 -12.57
C LYS A 44 12.66 -4.03 -13.87
N ASN A 45 12.94 -2.75 -14.17
CA ASN A 45 13.69 -2.29 -15.34
C ASN A 45 14.97 -1.53 -14.95
N GLY A 46 15.60 -1.91 -13.83
CA GLY A 46 16.84 -1.29 -13.36
C GLY A 46 16.70 0.21 -13.09
N GLN A 47 17.71 0.99 -13.49
CA GLN A 47 17.77 2.43 -13.21
C GLN A 47 16.55 3.24 -13.71
N THR A 48 15.89 2.79 -14.77
CA THR A 48 14.68 3.44 -15.28
C THR A 48 13.56 3.40 -14.25
N THR A 49 13.31 2.23 -13.62
CA THR A 49 12.34 2.09 -12.54
C THR A 49 12.72 2.95 -11.35
N VAL A 50 13.99 2.93 -10.92
CA VAL A 50 14.51 3.75 -9.81
C VAL A 50 14.17 5.22 -10.02
N ASN A 51 14.47 5.75 -11.20
CA ASN A 51 14.24 7.15 -11.51
C ASN A 51 12.76 7.54 -11.45
N TYR A 52 11.87 6.73 -12.05
CA TYR A 52 10.43 7.00 -12.03
C TYR A 52 9.82 6.89 -10.63
N VAL A 53 10.21 5.88 -9.85
CA VAL A 53 9.71 5.72 -8.48
C VAL A 53 10.16 6.90 -7.61
N ALA A 54 11.44 7.30 -7.71
CA ALA A 54 11.94 8.46 -6.99
C ALA A 54 11.20 9.76 -7.38
N GLU A 55 10.96 9.98 -8.67
CA GLU A 55 10.24 11.15 -9.17
C GLU A 55 8.78 11.19 -8.67
N ILE A 56 8.08 10.06 -8.68
CA ILE A 56 6.72 9.94 -8.14
C ILE A 56 6.70 10.25 -6.64
N ILE A 57 7.61 9.67 -5.86
CA ILE A 57 7.72 9.91 -4.41
C ILE A 57 7.92 11.40 -4.11
N GLN A 58 8.83 12.06 -4.82
CA GLN A 58 9.12 13.48 -4.62
C GLN A 58 7.93 14.39 -4.93
N ASN A 59 7.11 14.03 -5.93
CA ASN A 59 5.96 14.86 -6.33
C ASN A 59 4.71 14.59 -5.48
N LEU A 60 4.56 13.40 -4.89
CA LEU A 60 3.41 13.09 -4.04
C LEU A 60 3.48 13.71 -2.66
N GLU A 61 4.68 14.03 -2.16
CA GLU A 61 4.91 14.69 -0.85
C GLU A 61 4.24 13.97 0.33
N MET A 62 4.28 12.62 0.34
CA MET A 62 3.70 11.80 1.42
C MET A 62 4.59 11.81 2.66
N ASP A 63 3.99 11.75 3.85
CA ASP A 63 4.75 11.62 5.11
C ASP A 63 5.33 10.22 5.28
N ILE A 64 4.56 9.18 4.91
CA ILE A 64 4.99 7.78 4.94
C ILE A 64 4.52 7.06 3.68
N ILE A 65 5.41 6.25 3.11
CA ILE A 65 5.12 5.32 2.02
C ILE A 65 5.52 3.92 2.47
N ALA A 66 4.54 3.03 2.60
CA ALA A 66 4.76 1.60 2.82
C ALA A 66 4.90 0.90 1.48
N ILE A 67 6.05 0.30 1.25
CA ILE A 67 6.43 -0.30 -0.04
C ILE A 67 6.43 -1.81 0.07
N GLN A 68 5.99 -2.48 -1.00
CA GLN A 68 6.07 -3.92 -1.18
C GLN A 68 6.87 -4.25 -2.45
N GLU A 69 7.45 -5.44 -2.48
CA GLU A 69 8.22 -6.00 -3.59
C GLU A 69 9.57 -5.30 -3.87
N VAL A 70 10.32 -4.99 -2.83
CA VAL A 70 11.73 -4.59 -2.98
C VAL A 70 12.59 -5.85 -3.15
N ASP A 71 13.08 -6.08 -4.36
CA ASP A 71 13.92 -7.25 -4.70
C ASP A 71 15.42 -6.94 -4.68
N ASN A 72 15.80 -5.67 -4.56
CA ASN A 72 17.22 -5.29 -4.56
C ASN A 72 17.50 -4.11 -3.63
N ILE A 73 18.16 -4.40 -2.52
CA ILE A 73 18.52 -3.42 -1.49
C ILE A 73 19.41 -2.29 -2.03
N ASN A 74 20.39 -2.60 -2.89
CA ASN A 74 21.32 -1.57 -3.36
C ASN A 74 20.62 -0.50 -4.21
N TYR A 75 19.65 -0.92 -5.04
CA TYR A 75 18.84 0.03 -5.80
C TYR A 75 17.85 0.79 -4.92
N PHE A 76 17.33 0.16 -3.87
CA PHE A 76 16.48 0.83 -2.89
C PHE A 76 17.26 1.91 -2.13
N GLU A 77 18.42 1.58 -1.57
CA GLU A 77 19.30 2.53 -0.90
C GLU A 77 19.72 3.66 -1.84
N GLN A 78 20.15 3.33 -3.07
CA GLN A 78 20.48 4.34 -4.08
C GLN A 78 19.30 5.29 -4.37
N MET A 79 18.09 4.77 -4.44
CA MET A 79 16.88 5.58 -4.63
C MET A 79 16.66 6.52 -3.46
N VAL A 80 16.69 6.00 -2.25
CA VAL A 80 16.48 6.79 -1.01
C VAL A 80 17.54 7.86 -0.85
N ASP A 81 18.83 7.54 -1.10
CA ASP A 81 19.93 8.52 -1.07
C ASP A 81 19.73 9.69 -2.05
N GLY A 82 18.97 9.47 -3.11
CA GLY A 82 18.59 10.49 -4.09
C GLY A 82 17.38 11.35 -3.70
N LEU A 83 16.64 10.98 -2.67
CA LEU A 83 15.45 11.70 -2.18
C LEU A 83 15.87 12.77 -1.15
N ASN A 84 15.50 14.04 -1.39
CA ASN A 84 16.02 15.16 -0.58
C ASN A 84 15.40 15.27 0.84
N MET A 85 14.21 14.69 1.07
CA MET A 85 13.42 14.88 2.30
C MET A 85 13.03 13.56 2.97
N TYR A 86 13.60 12.45 2.54
CA TYR A 86 13.16 11.14 2.97
C TYR A 86 14.30 10.28 3.50
N GLU A 87 13.95 9.45 4.45
CA GLU A 87 14.74 8.30 4.88
C GLU A 87 14.02 7.00 4.49
N GLY A 88 14.77 5.91 4.38
CA GLY A 88 14.24 4.59 4.05
C GLY A 88 14.62 3.54 5.06
N TYR A 89 13.75 2.57 5.26
CA TYR A 89 14.00 1.39 6.08
C TYR A 89 13.60 0.12 5.34
N LEU A 90 14.52 -0.82 5.24
CA LEU A 90 14.33 -2.15 4.68
C LEU A 90 15.05 -3.15 5.58
N GLU A 91 14.33 -4.12 6.18
CA GLU A 91 14.92 -5.15 7.03
C GLU A 91 15.45 -6.32 6.19
N SER A 92 14.66 -6.78 5.22
CA SER A 92 14.99 -7.94 4.42
C SER A 92 14.51 -7.82 2.98
N GLU A 93 15.40 -8.04 2.02
CA GLU A 93 15.08 -8.23 0.61
C GLU A 93 14.66 -9.66 0.26
N TRP A 94 14.51 -10.51 1.30
CA TRP A 94 14.11 -11.89 1.10
C TRP A 94 12.71 -11.96 0.49
N PHE A 95 12.64 -12.46 -0.73
CA PHE A 95 11.39 -12.75 -1.43
C PHE A 95 10.40 -11.57 -1.46
N ALA A 96 10.73 -10.54 -2.24
CA ALA A 96 9.90 -9.35 -2.42
C ALA A 96 9.68 -8.55 -1.11
N GLY A 97 10.77 -8.02 -0.58
CA GLY A 97 10.85 -7.39 0.73
C GLY A 97 9.90 -6.22 0.94
N LEU A 98 9.61 -5.94 2.21
CA LEU A 98 8.83 -4.79 2.66
C LEU A 98 9.78 -3.65 3.04
N ALA A 99 9.37 -2.42 2.76
CA ALA A 99 10.13 -1.24 3.12
C ALA A 99 9.22 -0.09 3.55
N TYR A 100 9.81 0.89 4.23
CA TYR A 100 9.21 2.20 4.44
C TYR A 100 10.10 3.28 3.85
N ILE A 101 9.47 4.32 3.32
CA ILE A 101 10.09 5.62 3.03
C ILE A 101 9.29 6.64 3.81
N TYR A 102 9.96 7.52 4.56
CA TYR A 102 9.29 8.47 5.43
C TYR A 102 10.05 9.79 5.52
N ASN A 103 9.32 10.86 5.85
CA ASN A 103 9.88 12.19 6.08
C ASN A 103 10.32 12.34 7.55
N PRO A 104 11.63 12.34 7.87
CA PRO A 104 12.12 12.41 9.25
C PRO A 104 11.90 13.78 9.92
N GLU A 105 11.51 14.81 9.16
CA GLU A 105 11.20 16.13 9.77
C GLU A 105 9.86 16.13 10.50
N VAL A 106 8.94 15.22 10.09
CA VAL A 106 7.59 15.13 10.68
C VAL A 106 7.35 13.81 11.41
N ILE A 107 8.07 12.74 11.04
CA ILE A 107 7.94 11.40 11.63
C ILE A 107 9.07 11.14 12.62
N GLN A 108 8.73 11.02 13.90
CA GLN A 108 9.68 10.66 14.95
C GLN A 108 9.59 9.16 15.26
N ILE A 109 10.51 8.37 14.72
CA ILE A 109 10.55 6.92 14.91
C ILE A 109 10.82 6.57 16.38
N ASN A 110 10.00 5.70 16.95
CA ASN A 110 10.20 5.05 18.24
C ASN A 110 10.85 3.68 18.04
N ASP A 111 10.31 2.85 17.12
CA ASP A 111 10.82 1.51 16.82
C ASP A 111 10.43 1.08 15.40
N LEU A 112 11.27 0.21 14.79
CA LEU A 112 11.05 -0.41 13.48
C LEU A 112 11.47 -1.88 13.58
N TYR A 113 10.54 -2.81 13.34
CA TYR A 113 10.80 -4.23 13.50
C TYR A 113 9.84 -5.11 12.72
N GLU A 114 10.23 -6.35 12.47
CA GLU A 114 9.37 -7.38 11.89
C GLU A 114 8.72 -8.24 12.97
N ILE A 115 7.51 -8.72 12.72
CA ILE A 115 6.79 -9.68 13.53
C ILE A 115 6.54 -10.97 12.76
N TYR A 116 6.29 -12.09 13.48
CA TYR A 116 6.04 -13.39 12.86
C TYR A 116 7.18 -13.91 11.97
N THR A 117 8.43 -13.67 12.39
CA THR A 117 9.65 -13.97 11.61
C THR A 117 10.05 -15.45 11.59
N THR A 118 9.43 -16.30 12.40
CA THR A 118 9.78 -17.72 12.49
C THR A 118 9.02 -18.58 11.47
N SER A 119 9.60 -19.74 11.11
CA SER A 119 9.07 -20.61 10.04
C SER A 119 7.66 -21.14 10.27
N GLU A 120 7.16 -21.13 11.50
CA GLU A 120 5.79 -21.53 11.82
C GLU A 120 4.74 -20.59 11.22
N TYR A 121 5.13 -19.31 10.95
CA TYR A 121 4.25 -18.29 10.38
C TYR A 121 4.38 -18.13 8.86
N TRP A 122 5.35 -18.78 8.19
CA TRP A 122 5.59 -18.60 6.75
C TRP A 122 4.42 -18.99 5.85
N SER A 123 3.50 -19.83 6.34
CA SER A 123 2.27 -20.11 5.60
C SER A 123 1.36 -18.88 5.54
N ALA A 124 1.15 -18.21 6.65
CA ALA A 124 0.35 -16.99 6.72
C ALA A 124 1.11 -15.79 6.11
N PHE A 125 2.39 -15.65 6.46
CA PHE A 125 3.23 -14.53 6.07
C PHE A 125 4.44 -14.98 5.24
N PRO A 126 4.33 -15.01 3.91
CA PRO A 126 5.50 -15.22 3.04
C PRO A 126 6.59 -14.15 3.21
N ARG A 127 6.21 -12.96 3.67
CA ARG A 127 7.05 -11.85 4.13
C ARG A 127 6.56 -11.48 5.51
N SER A 128 7.49 -11.36 6.46
CA SER A 128 7.17 -10.96 7.83
C SER A 128 6.55 -9.57 7.84
N PRO A 129 5.39 -9.34 8.48
CA PRO A 129 4.83 -8.00 8.60
C PRO A 129 5.80 -7.05 9.29
N MET A 130 5.96 -5.84 8.75
CA MET A 130 6.89 -4.83 9.25
C MET A 130 6.14 -3.75 10.02
N VAL A 131 6.48 -3.56 11.28
CA VAL A 131 5.88 -2.58 12.19
C VAL A 131 6.75 -1.33 12.24
N MET A 132 6.14 -0.17 12.04
CA MET A 132 6.70 1.15 12.32
C MET A 132 5.92 1.78 13.46
N ASP A 133 6.58 2.02 14.58
CA ASP A 133 6.07 2.74 15.75
C ASP A 133 6.70 4.13 15.76
N PHE A 134 5.89 5.18 15.75
CA PHE A 134 6.37 6.55 15.65
C PHE A 134 5.42 7.55 16.29
N ASN A 135 5.90 8.80 16.45
CA ASN A 135 5.07 9.93 16.83
C ASN A 135 4.93 10.91 15.65
N TYR A 136 3.71 11.39 15.45
CA TYR A 136 3.35 12.49 14.56
C TYR A 136 2.55 13.53 15.38
N ASN A 137 3.05 14.78 15.49
CA ASN A 137 2.42 15.83 16.28
C ASN A 137 2.02 15.38 17.71
N ASP A 138 2.95 14.73 18.44
CA ASP A 138 2.74 14.15 19.78
C ASP A 138 1.73 12.98 19.87
N HIS A 139 1.18 12.51 18.76
CA HIS A 139 0.34 11.31 18.71
C HIS A 139 1.17 10.09 18.29
N ARG A 140 1.13 9.05 19.11
CA ARG A 140 1.73 7.76 18.75
C ARG A 140 0.86 7.07 17.72
N ILE A 141 1.47 6.58 16.64
CA ILE A 141 0.83 5.85 15.56
C ILE A 141 1.65 4.59 15.26
N ILE A 142 0.97 3.49 15.03
CA ILE A 142 1.55 2.21 14.63
C ILE A 142 1.12 1.91 13.20
N VAL A 143 2.07 1.73 12.30
CA VAL A 143 1.80 1.27 10.93
C VAL A 143 2.34 -0.15 10.77
N ILE A 144 1.53 -1.04 10.20
CA ILE A 144 1.92 -2.44 9.93
C ILE A 144 1.83 -2.68 8.44
N ASN A 145 2.99 -2.72 7.77
CA ASN A 145 3.12 -2.99 6.35
C ASN A 145 3.07 -4.49 6.08
N ASN A 146 2.29 -4.89 5.08
CA ASN A 146 2.04 -6.28 4.75
C ASN A 146 2.11 -6.53 3.24
N HIS A 147 2.51 -7.76 2.87
CA HIS A 147 2.29 -8.28 1.54
C HIS A 147 1.89 -9.76 1.65
N TYR A 148 0.59 -10.03 1.49
CA TYR A 148 0.03 -11.36 1.70
C TYR A 148 0.33 -12.34 0.57
N LYS A 149 -0.06 -13.58 0.76
CA LYS A 149 0.02 -14.61 -0.27
C LYS A 149 -0.89 -14.24 -1.45
N CYS A 150 -0.28 -14.13 -2.63
CA CYS A 150 -1.01 -13.85 -3.87
C CYS A 150 -1.83 -15.04 -4.36
N CYS A 151 -2.70 -14.74 -5.30
CA CYS A 151 -3.41 -15.70 -6.15
C CYS A 151 -4.51 -16.44 -5.39
N GLY A 152 -4.93 -17.61 -5.90
CA GLY A 152 -6.04 -18.37 -5.39
C GLY A 152 -7.20 -18.42 -6.39
N ASP A 153 -8.30 -19.04 -6.00
CA ASP A 153 -9.49 -19.20 -6.84
C ASP A 153 -10.71 -18.38 -6.32
N GLY A 154 -10.51 -17.59 -5.26
CA GLY A 154 -11.55 -16.79 -4.62
C GLY A 154 -12.51 -17.60 -3.74
N ILE A 155 -12.13 -18.81 -3.35
CA ILE A 155 -12.97 -19.69 -2.52
C ILE A 155 -12.22 -20.07 -1.25
N LEU A 156 -12.62 -19.51 -0.12
CA LEU A 156 -12.04 -19.82 1.19
C LEU A 156 -12.30 -21.27 1.59
N ASN A 157 -11.28 -22.12 1.57
CA ASN A 157 -11.34 -23.51 1.95
C ASN A 157 -10.57 -23.80 3.24
N MET A 158 -11.18 -23.56 4.39
CA MET A 158 -10.59 -23.75 5.72
C MET A 158 -10.15 -25.21 6.00
N SER A 159 -10.50 -26.19 5.19
CA SER A 159 -10.04 -27.58 5.36
C SER A 159 -8.70 -27.86 4.67
N ASP A 160 -8.21 -26.94 3.86
CA ASP A 160 -6.91 -27.01 3.19
C ASP A 160 -6.00 -25.85 3.68
N SER A 161 -4.97 -26.18 4.45
CA SER A 161 -4.00 -25.20 4.94
C SER A 161 -3.07 -24.65 3.85
N GLY A 162 -3.08 -25.23 2.65
CA GLY A 162 -2.33 -24.76 1.48
C GLY A 162 -3.09 -23.77 0.62
N ASP A 163 -4.43 -23.71 0.78
CA ASP A 163 -5.32 -22.80 0.11
C ASP A 163 -4.91 -21.32 0.35
N GLU A 164 -4.83 -20.53 -0.70
CA GLU A 164 -4.32 -19.17 -0.66
C GLU A 164 -5.20 -18.26 0.21
N GLU A 165 -6.52 -18.39 0.09
CA GLU A 165 -7.53 -17.67 0.86
C GLU A 165 -7.45 -18.06 2.36
N THR A 166 -7.29 -19.34 2.66
CA THR A 166 -7.08 -19.82 4.04
C THR A 166 -5.80 -19.23 4.65
N ARG A 167 -4.74 -19.11 3.88
CA ARG A 167 -3.48 -18.51 4.34
C ARG A 167 -3.65 -17.02 4.64
N ARG A 168 -4.38 -16.26 3.80
CA ARG A 168 -4.72 -14.84 4.05
C ARG A 168 -5.65 -14.68 5.24
N TYR A 169 -6.64 -15.56 5.39
CA TYR A 169 -7.50 -15.60 6.58
C TYR A 169 -6.69 -15.78 7.86
N GLN A 170 -5.72 -16.71 7.87
CA GLN A 170 -4.83 -16.93 9.03
C GLN A 170 -3.94 -15.71 9.30
N ALA A 171 -3.45 -15.02 8.26
CA ALA A 171 -2.70 -13.79 8.42
C ALA A 171 -3.55 -12.71 9.12
N ASN A 172 -4.79 -12.51 8.68
CA ASN A 172 -5.73 -11.57 9.30
C ASN A 172 -6.03 -11.92 10.76
N LEU A 173 -6.23 -13.20 11.08
CA LEU A 173 -6.47 -13.66 12.45
C LEU A 173 -5.28 -13.35 13.37
N LEU A 174 -4.07 -13.61 12.89
CA LEU A 174 -2.84 -13.35 13.65
C LEU A 174 -2.65 -11.84 13.86
N LEU A 175 -2.84 -11.02 12.81
CA LEU A 175 -2.67 -9.57 12.92
C LEU A 175 -3.75 -8.93 13.80
N LYS A 176 -5.01 -9.32 13.66
CA LYS A 176 -6.07 -8.84 14.55
C LYS A 176 -5.73 -9.17 16.02
N THR A 177 -5.32 -10.42 16.27
CA THR A 177 -4.91 -10.84 17.62
C THR A 177 -3.73 -10.02 18.14
N TYR A 178 -2.74 -9.74 17.28
CA TYR A 178 -1.57 -8.95 17.64
C TYR A 178 -1.94 -7.50 17.99
N ILE A 179 -2.78 -6.86 17.18
CA ILE A 179 -3.27 -5.51 17.42
C ILE A 179 -4.08 -5.46 18.71
N ASP A 180 -5.06 -6.35 18.87
CA ASP A 180 -5.93 -6.39 20.05
C ASP A 180 -5.15 -6.58 21.36
N GLN A 181 -4.03 -7.35 21.33
CA GLN A 181 -3.22 -7.65 22.51
C GLN A 181 -2.16 -6.59 22.83
N ASN A 182 -1.57 -5.95 21.81
CA ASN A 182 -0.42 -5.08 22.00
C ASN A 182 -0.76 -3.59 21.83
N PHE A 183 -1.84 -3.27 21.09
CA PHE A 183 -2.17 -1.92 20.65
C PHE A 183 -3.66 -1.57 20.83
N SER A 184 -4.33 -2.15 21.81
CA SER A 184 -5.79 -2.06 22.02
C SER A 184 -6.35 -0.65 22.26
N SER A 185 -5.51 0.36 22.39
CA SER A 185 -5.88 1.76 22.60
C SER A 185 -4.94 2.71 21.86
N GLU A 186 -4.30 2.21 20.82
CA GLU A 186 -3.34 2.97 20.01
C GLU A 186 -3.90 3.22 18.61
N ASN A 187 -3.46 4.29 17.98
CA ASN A 187 -3.75 4.57 16.58
C ASN A 187 -3.02 3.56 15.69
N VAL A 188 -3.72 2.59 15.11
CA VAL A 188 -3.11 1.57 14.27
C VAL A 188 -3.62 1.67 12.85
N ILE A 189 -2.69 1.61 11.89
CA ILE A 189 -2.95 1.50 10.45
C ILE A 189 -2.30 0.21 9.96
N LEU A 190 -3.10 -0.77 9.55
CA LEU A 190 -2.65 -1.95 8.85
C LEU A 190 -2.86 -1.72 7.36
N LEU A 191 -1.81 -1.83 6.57
CA LEU A 191 -1.87 -1.55 5.14
C LEU A 191 -0.96 -2.48 4.34
N GLY A 192 -1.08 -2.43 3.03
CA GLY A 192 -0.24 -3.18 2.12
C GLY A 192 -1.01 -3.80 0.95
N ASP A 193 -0.30 -4.59 0.16
CA ASP A 193 -0.88 -5.49 -0.82
C ASP A 193 -1.41 -6.74 -0.08
N LEU A 194 -2.71 -6.72 0.24
CA LEU A 194 -3.36 -7.79 0.98
C LEU A 194 -3.89 -8.92 0.08
N ASN A 195 -3.72 -8.78 -1.23
CA ASN A 195 -3.96 -9.80 -2.26
C ASN A 195 -5.36 -10.43 -2.24
N ASP A 196 -6.38 -9.71 -1.74
CA ASP A 196 -7.77 -10.16 -1.72
C ASP A 196 -8.73 -8.97 -1.76
N ASP A 197 -10.00 -9.19 -2.08
CA ASP A 197 -11.03 -8.15 -2.22
C ASP A 197 -11.86 -8.02 -0.92
N ILE A 198 -11.83 -6.84 -0.30
CA ILE A 198 -12.64 -6.55 0.90
C ILE A 198 -14.15 -6.49 0.64
N ALA A 199 -14.56 -6.38 -0.62
CA ALA A 199 -15.98 -6.33 -1.04
C ALA A 199 -16.56 -7.70 -1.41
N GLU A 200 -15.81 -8.78 -1.22
CA GLU A 200 -16.30 -10.14 -1.47
C GLU A 200 -17.48 -10.54 -0.57
N THR A 201 -18.17 -11.61 -0.99
CA THR A 201 -19.25 -12.17 -0.17
C THR A 201 -18.70 -12.73 1.14
N SER A 202 -19.42 -12.54 2.25
CA SER A 202 -18.98 -12.93 3.60
C SER A 202 -18.51 -14.39 3.73
N GLN A 203 -18.97 -15.29 2.86
CA GLN A 203 -18.56 -16.69 2.88
C GLN A 203 -17.10 -16.89 2.48
N ASN A 204 -16.59 -16.10 1.56
CA ASN A 204 -15.23 -16.20 1.03
C ASN A 204 -14.30 -15.08 1.52
N ASN A 205 -14.87 -14.03 2.09
CA ASN A 205 -14.14 -12.83 2.50
C ASN A 205 -13.18 -13.13 3.66
N VAL A 206 -11.90 -13.08 3.37
CA VAL A 206 -10.83 -13.34 4.36
C VAL A 206 -10.72 -12.24 5.42
N PHE A 207 -11.32 -11.06 5.18
CA PHE A 207 -11.33 -9.91 6.08
C PHE A 207 -12.59 -9.83 6.96
N GLN A 208 -13.48 -10.82 6.89
CA GLN A 208 -14.78 -10.79 7.56
C GLN A 208 -14.68 -10.48 9.07
N MET A 209 -13.61 -10.94 9.72
CA MET A 209 -13.38 -10.70 11.16
C MET A 209 -13.14 -9.22 11.52
N PHE A 210 -12.64 -8.40 10.59
CA PHE A 210 -12.51 -6.96 10.75
C PHE A 210 -13.82 -6.25 10.38
N ILE A 211 -14.47 -6.68 9.30
CA ILE A 211 -15.73 -6.11 8.81
C ILE A 211 -16.86 -6.28 9.84
N GLU A 212 -16.92 -7.43 10.52
CA GLU A 212 -17.90 -7.68 11.58
C GLU A 212 -17.60 -6.91 12.86
N ASP A 213 -16.35 -6.52 13.08
CA ASP A 213 -15.91 -5.72 14.23
C ASP A 213 -15.83 -4.22 13.90
N SER A 214 -16.86 -3.71 13.25
CA SER A 214 -16.92 -2.33 12.73
C SER A 214 -16.91 -1.24 13.81
N GLN A 215 -16.99 -1.59 15.08
CA GLN A 215 -16.82 -0.65 16.20
C GLN A 215 -15.34 -0.39 16.48
N ASN A 216 -14.46 -1.31 16.13
CA ASN A 216 -13.03 -1.24 16.40
C ASN A 216 -12.18 -1.10 15.13
N TYR A 217 -12.70 -1.49 13.95
CA TYR A 217 -11.95 -1.53 12.69
C TYR A 217 -12.75 -0.97 11.52
N LEU A 218 -12.07 -0.28 10.61
CA LEU A 218 -12.65 0.27 9.39
C LEU A 218 -11.64 0.20 8.24
N PHE A 219 -12.04 -0.34 7.09
CA PHE A 219 -11.30 -0.18 5.84
C PHE A 219 -11.55 1.22 5.27
N ALA A 220 -10.51 2.05 5.23
CA ALA A 220 -10.61 3.43 4.75
C ALA A 220 -10.87 3.52 3.24
N ASP A 221 -10.55 2.46 2.50
CA ASP A 221 -10.69 2.33 1.05
C ASP A 221 -11.93 1.55 0.60
N ILE A 222 -12.88 1.24 1.50
CA ILE A 222 -14.08 0.44 1.18
C ILE A 222 -14.93 1.06 0.04
N GLU A 223 -14.99 2.38 -0.07
CA GLU A 223 -15.69 3.06 -1.14
C GLU A 223 -15.01 2.87 -2.50
N ILE A 224 -13.69 2.70 -2.53
CA ILE A 224 -12.92 2.38 -3.73
C ILE A 224 -13.21 0.94 -4.13
N ALA A 225 -13.11 -0.02 -3.19
CA ALA A 225 -13.36 -1.44 -3.43
C ALA A 225 -14.77 -1.71 -3.97
N THR A 226 -15.78 -1.04 -3.42
CA THR A 226 -17.18 -1.15 -3.87
C THR A 226 -17.52 -0.26 -5.07
N GLY A 227 -16.57 0.55 -5.53
CA GLY A 227 -16.71 1.49 -6.62
C GLY A 227 -16.48 0.88 -8.00
N THR A 228 -16.00 1.71 -8.93
CA THR A 228 -15.70 1.27 -10.30
C THR A 228 -14.27 0.79 -10.43
N SER A 229 -14.04 -0.26 -11.21
CA SER A 229 -12.73 -0.88 -11.45
C SER A 229 -11.67 0.08 -12.05
N THR A 230 -12.05 1.25 -12.52
CA THR A 230 -11.11 2.27 -13.00
C THR A 230 -10.26 2.88 -11.88
N ASN A 231 -10.69 2.73 -10.63
CA ASN A 231 -10.00 3.26 -9.44
C ASN A 231 -9.31 2.15 -8.62
N TRP A 232 -9.37 0.90 -9.08
CA TRP A 232 -8.78 -0.23 -8.37
C TRP A 232 -7.25 -0.27 -8.53
N SER A 233 -6.56 -0.75 -7.51
CA SER A 233 -5.11 -0.70 -7.40
C SER A 233 -4.37 -1.61 -8.38
N PHE A 234 -5.00 -2.70 -8.86
CA PHE A 234 -4.41 -3.62 -9.84
C PHE A 234 -5.14 -3.57 -11.19
N PRO A 235 -4.80 -2.60 -12.08
CA PRO A 235 -5.57 -2.31 -13.30
C PRO A 235 -5.44 -3.36 -14.39
N ASN A 236 -4.33 -4.11 -14.46
CA ASN A 236 -4.09 -5.10 -15.52
C ASN A 236 -5.02 -6.31 -15.43
N TRP A 237 -5.44 -6.64 -14.24
CA TRP A 237 -6.48 -7.62 -13.92
C TRP A 237 -7.39 -6.95 -12.90
N PRO A 238 -8.46 -6.27 -13.35
CA PRO A 238 -9.15 -5.32 -12.48
C PRO A 238 -9.52 -5.92 -11.12
N SER A 239 -8.73 -5.59 -10.10
CA SER A 239 -8.87 -6.01 -8.72
C SER A 239 -8.41 -4.88 -7.79
N HIS A 240 -9.00 -4.78 -6.62
CA HIS A 240 -8.55 -3.88 -5.58
C HIS A 240 -7.91 -4.71 -4.47
N LEU A 241 -6.59 -4.69 -4.40
CA LEU A 241 -5.78 -5.60 -3.58
C LEU A 241 -4.99 -4.88 -2.48
N ASP A 242 -4.75 -3.57 -2.68
CA ASP A 242 -4.04 -2.73 -1.73
C ASP A 242 -5.05 -2.04 -0.82
N HIS A 243 -4.94 -2.27 0.49
CA HIS A 243 -5.93 -1.81 1.45
C HIS A 243 -5.31 -1.04 2.61
N LEU A 244 -6.13 -0.18 3.24
CA LEU A 244 -5.83 0.52 4.48
C LEU A 244 -6.93 0.22 5.52
N LEU A 245 -6.58 -0.51 6.55
CA LEU A 245 -7.42 -0.79 7.71
C LEU A 245 -6.96 0.08 8.88
N ILE A 246 -7.89 0.78 9.52
CA ILE A 246 -7.61 1.63 10.69
C ILE A 246 -8.39 1.17 11.92
N THR A 247 -7.83 1.43 13.11
CA THR A 247 -8.52 1.22 14.39
C THR A 247 -9.38 2.43 14.76
N ASN A 248 -10.31 2.21 15.71
CA ASN A 248 -11.31 3.22 16.08
C ASN A 248 -10.72 4.48 16.72
N GLU A 249 -9.49 4.46 17.21
CA GLU A 249 -8.77 5.65 17.69
C GLU A 249 -8.54 6.67 16.58
N LEU A 250 -8.58 6.22 15.30
CA LEU A 250 -8.45 7.05 14.10
C LEU A 250 -9.82 7.41 13.48
N PHE A 251 -10.94 6.95 14.04
CA PHE A 251 -12.26 7.34 13.55
C PHE A 251 -12.53 8.80 13.93
N SER A 252 -12.92 9.63 12.98
CA SER A 252 -13.23 11.06 13.16
C SER A 252 -14.72 11.37 12.99
#